data_17ffeef3cef7a423233b465da3bc2588
#
_entry.id   17ffeef3cef7a423233b465da3bc2588
#
_cell.length_a   1.000
_cell.length_b   1.000
_cell.length_c   1.000
_cell.angle_alpha   90.00
_cell.angle_beta   90.00
_cell.angle_gamma   90.00
#
_symmetry.space_group_name_H-M   'P 1'
#
loop_
_entity.id
_entity.type
_entity.pdbx_description
1 polymer ?
#
loop_
_entity_poly.entity_id
_entity_poly.type
_entity_poly.pdbx_seq_one_letter_code
_entity_poly.pdbx_strand_id
1 'polypeptide(L)'
;MVVRLASSSLALEGDVILKLFDRYFATTIREEREICPRTSDIEKEYHQFILDGGASKLFTELKANSELAEQEGDDWNDLQLEAYLHHVMLGLYETEVEVYNTLKDSQGNDIPRLFACVTVPHSTCEQTIPVSQYVDVPGTLLQYIVGVSLSDTAMHAPMECWQSICEDAIRIIHLIGDRGILNEDVKPRNCVLHKNMDNGFKVFMIDFALCHFRKEYQDGTDWMKWKAMEDEEARLDMSCKVTWRVDLSIIDCSIYTTK
;
A
#
# COMPACT_ATOMS: atom_id res chain seq x y z
N MET A 1 -2.44 -3.91 -10.32
CA MET A 1 -2.84 -4.43 -11.66
C MET A 1 -2.41 -5.87 -11.80
N VAL A 2 -3.28 -6.78 -12.23
CA VAL A 2 -2.90 -8.16 -12.57
C VAL A 2 -2.25 -8.15 -13.94
N VAL A 3 -1.07 -8.74 -14.05
CA VAL A 3 -0.33 -8.87 -15.31
C VAL A 3 0.10 -10.32 -15.51
N ARG A 4 0.17 -10.75 -16.77
CA ARG A 4 0.71 -12.06 -17.12
C ARG A 4 2.10 -11.91 -17.70
N LEU A 5 3.07 -12.52 -17.04
CA LEU A 5 4.45 -12.51 -17.51
C LEU A 5 4.60 -13.47 -18.67
N ALA A 6 5.11 -12.96 -19.80
CA ALA A 6 5.39 -13.75 -21.00
C ALA A 6 6.87 -14.18 -21.11
N SER A 7 7.64 -14.03 -20.04
CA SER A 7 9.10 -14.26 -20.08
C SER A 7 9.52 -15.52 -19.34
N SER A 8 10.21 -16.40 -20.07
CA SER A 8 10.87 -17.60 -19.49
C SER A 8 12.13 -17.27 -18.64
N SER A 9 12.60 -16.03 -18.65
CA SER A 9 13.85 -15.66 -17.96
C SER A 9 13.72 -15.54 -16.43
N LEU A 10 12.50 -15.31 -15.91
CA LEU A 10 12.27 -15.18 -14.47
C LEU A 10 11.75 -16.46 -13.81
N ALA A 11 11.59 -17.56 -14.57
CA ALA A 11 10.94 -18.80 -14.09
C ALA A 11 9.57 -18.58 -13.39
N LEU A 12 8.91 -17.46 -13.69
CA LEU A 12 7.60 -17.10 -13.20
C LEU A 12 6.59 -17.37 -14.32
N GLU A 13 5.78 -18.41 -14.14
CA GLU A 13 4.65 -18.68 -15.01
C GLU A 13 3.35 -18.34 -14.27
N GLY A 14 2.46 -17.58 -14.93
CA GLY A 14 1.16 -17.25 -14.40
C GLY A 14 0.91 -15.77 -14.18
N ASP A 15 -0.17 -15.50 -13.48
CA ASP A 15 -0.59 -14.14 -13.16
C ASP A 15 0.16 -13.61 -11.93
N VAL A 16 0.60 -12.36 -11.99
CA VAL A 16 1.26 -11.65 -10.91
C VAL A 16 0.62 -10.27 -10.72
N ILE A 17 0.83 -9.67 -9.57
CA ILE A 17 0.43 -8.28 -9.33
C ILE A 17 1.61 -7.36 -9.66
N LEU A 18 1.38 -6.41 -10.55
CA LEU A 18 2.26 -5.24 -10.71
C LEU A 18 1.64 -4.08 -9.93
N LYS A 19 2.34 -3.61 -8.90
CA LYS A 19 2.00 -2.41 -8.14
C LYS A 19 3.01 -1.33 -8.52
N LEU A 20 2.51 -0.18 -9.00
CA LEU A 20 3.32 0.97 -9.41
C LEU A 20 3.06 2.14 -8.46
N PHE A 21 4.13 2.85 -8.12
CA PHE A 21 4.09 4.04 -7.28
C PHE A 21 4.28 5.27 -8.17
N ASP A 22 3.20 5.62 -8.85
CA ASP A 22 3.19 6.65 -9.88
C ASP A 22 2.50 7.92 -9.38
N ARG A 23 3.23 9.05 -9.37
CA ARG A 23 2.71 10.36 -8.97
C ARG A 23 1.47 10.79 -9.74
N TYR A 24 1.27 10.27 -10.96
CA TYR A 24 0.10 10.59 -11.76
C TYR A 24 -1.21 10.04 -11.17
N PHE A 25 -1.10 8.93 -10.45
CA PHE A 25 -2.23 8.24 -9.82
C PHE A 25 -2.31 8.45 -8.31
N ALA A 26 -1.55 9.38 -7.75
CA ALA A 26 -1.62 9.80 -6.35
C ALA A 26 -2.88 10.64 -6.07
N THR A 27 -4.06 10.12 -6.40
CA THR A 27 -5.34 10.86 -6.41
C THR A 27 -5.68 11.47 -5.06
N THR A 28 -5.55 10.71 -3.97
CA THR A 28 -5.84 11.19 -2.61
C THR A 28 -4.96 12.39 -2.25
N ILE A 29 -3.66 12.29 -2.49
CA ILE A 29 -2.71 13.38 -2.16
C ILE A 29 -2.97 14.61 -3.05
N ARG A 30 -3.30 14.38 -4.34
CA ARG A 30 -3.68 15.46 -5.25
C ARG A 30 -4.93 16.19 -4.79
N GLU A 31 -5.95 15.46 -4.33
CA GLU A 31 -7.20 16.03 -3.80
C GLU A 31 -6.95 16.79 -2.49
N GLU A 32 -6.21 16.22 -1.55
CA GLU A 32 -5.89 16.82 -0.25
C GLU A 32 -5.06 18.11 -0.37
N ARG A 33 -4.17 18.18 -1.36
CA ARG A 33 -3.28 19.33 -1.60
C ARG A 33 -3.76 20.24 -2.73
N GLU A 34 -4.97 20.04 -3.26
CA GLU A 34 -5.56 20.82 -4.37
C GLU A 34 -4.64 20.91 -5.61
N ILE A 35 -3.85 19.85 -5.89
CA ILE A 35 -2.88 19.84 -6.98
C ILE A 35 -3.61 19.71 -8.33
N CYS A 36 -3.29 20.60 -9.25
CA CYS A 36 -3.87 20.61 -10.58
C CYS A 36 -3.78 19.26 -11.30
N PRO A 37 -4.78 18.91 -12.13
CA PRO A 37 -4.70 17.73 -12.98
C PRO A 37 -3.49 17.81 -13.91
N ARG A 38 -2.87 16.66 -14.16
CA ARG A 38 -1.75 16.56 -15.09
C ARG A 38 -2.11 17.05 -16.50
N THR A 39 -1.25 17.88 -17.08
CA THR A 39 -1.30 18.29 -18.47
C THR A 39 0.03 18.03 -19.16
N SER A 40 0.03 17.99 -20.50
CA SER A 40 1.27 17.86 -21.27
C SER A 40 2.23 19.06 -21.10
N ASP A 41 1.70 20.20 -20.74
CA ASP A 41 2.51 21.41 -20.55
C ASP A 41 3.16 21.41 -19.18
N ILE A 42 2.44 21.03 -18.11
CA ILE A 42 3.02 20.80 -16.79
C ILE A 42 4.16 19.75 -16.87
N GLU A 43 3.99 18.68 -17.65
CA GLU A 43 5.04 17.66 -17.81
C GLU A 43 6.31 18.22 -18.46
N LYS A 44 6.18 19.05 -19.50
CA LYS A 44 7.34 19.70 -20.13
C LYS A 44 8.04 20.67 -19.18
N GLU A 45 7.26 21.47 -18.46
CA GLU A 45 7.78 22.43 -17.49
C GLU A 45 8.43 21.70 -16.31
N TYR A 46 7.84 20.61 -15.82
CA TYR A 46 8.43 19.77 -14.79
C TYR A 46 9.75 19.13 -15.23
N HIS A 47 9.83 18.66 -16.48
CA HIS A 47 11.08 18.15 -17.03
C HIS A 47 12.16 19.24 -17.05
N GLN A 48 11.83 20.49 -17.44
CA GLN A 48 12.77 21.61 -17.39
C GLN A 48 13.16 21.96 -15.95
N PHE A 49 12.21 21.95 -15.02
CA PHE A 49 12.46 22.18 -13.59
C PHE A 49 13.46 21.16 -13.01
N ILE A 50 13.39 19.88 -13.44
CA ILE A 50 14.38 18.87 -13.07
C ILE A 50 15.76 19.23 -13.63
N LEU A 51 15.83 19.58 -14.92
CA LEU A 51 17.10 19.95 -15.58
C LEU A 51 17.76 21.16 -14.93
N ASP A 52 16.97 22.12 -14.46
CA ASP A 52 17.43 23.32 -13.76
C ASP A 52 17.83 23.04 -12.29
N GLY A 53 17.69 21.78 -11.83
CA GLY A 53 18.08 21.35 -10.50
C GLY A 53 17.03 21.60 -9.41
N GLY A 54 15.85 22.09 -9.76
CA GLY A 54 14.77 22.43 -8.81
C GLY A 54 14.29 21.21 -8.04
N ALA A 55 14.05 20.07 -8.71
CA ALA A 55 13.64 18.83 -8.05
C ALA A 55 14.72 18.28 -7.09
N SER A 56 16.00 18.34 -7.50
CA SER A 56 17.12 17.93 -6.66
C SER A 56 17.24 18.76 -5.38
N LYS A 57 17.05 20.07 -5.51
CA LYS A 57 17.06 20.99 -4.37
C LYS A 57 15.93 20.65 -3.41
N LEU A 58 14.69 20.55 -3.89
CA LEU A 58 13.52 20.24 -3.06
C LEU A 58 13.67 18.89 -2.35
N PHE A 59 14.16 17.85 -3.03
CA PHE A 59 14.40 16.54 -2.40
C PHE A 59 15.44 16.63 -1.27
N THR A 60 16.46 17.46 -1.43
CA THR A 60 17.47 17.67 -0.38
C THR A 60 16.85 18.37 0.82
N GLU A 61 16.00 19.37 0.59
CA GLU A 61 15.28 20.11 1.63
C GLU A 61 14.29 19.21 2.38
N LEU A 62 13.49 18.39 1.67
CA LEU A 62 12.56 17.43 2.24
C LEU A 62 13.25 16.34 3.09
N LYS A 63 14.43 15.88 2.66
CA LYS A 63 15.24 14.94 3.46
C LYS A 63 15.83 15.57 4.72
N ALA A 64 16.13 16.85 4.68
CA ALA A 64 16.67 17.59 5.83
C ALA A 64 15.58 18.01 6.83
N ASN A 65 14.37 18.25 6.36
CA ASN A 65 13.21 18.65 7.16
C ASN A 65 11.96 17.88 6.71
N SER A 66 11.58 16.87 7.48
CA SER A 66 10.39 16.04 7.20
C SER A 66 9.06 16.81 7.30
N GLU A 67 9.04 17.94 8.02
CA GLU A 67 7.86 18.79 8.18
C GLU A 67 7.77 19.90 7.11
N LEU A 68 8.72 19.98 6.19
CA LEU A 68 8.78 21.07 5.21
C LEU A 68 7.50 21.23 4.40
N ALA A 69 6.91 20.11 3.99
CA ALA A 69 5.67 20.11 3.21
C ALA A 69 4.45 20.63 4.00
N GLU A 70 4.45 20.50 5.33
CA GLU A 70 3.42 21.05 6.20
C GLU A 70 3.64 22.54 6.48
N GLN A 71 4.90 22.95 6.52
CA GLN A 71 5.30 24.33 6.83
C GLN A 71 5.21 25.25 5.62
N GLU A 72 5.55 24.79 4.44
CA GLU A 72 5.72 25.60 3.23
C GLU A 72 4.90 25.10 2.03
N GLY A 73 4.28 23.92 2.10
CA GLY A 73 3.64 23.27 0.97
C GLY A 73 2.52 24.07 0.32
N ASP A 74 1.83 24.91 1.07
CA ASP A 74 0.76 25.77 0.57
C ASP A 74 1.28 26.90 -0.36
N ASP A 75 2.54 27.27 -0.22
CA ASP A 75 3.21 28.29 -1.03
C ASP A 75 3.92 27.70 -2.28
N TRP A 76 3.90 26.39 -2.46
CA TRP A 76 4.57 25.74 -3.57
C TRP A 76 3.84 25.92 -4.89
N ASN A 77 4.63 26.11 -5.96
CA ASN A 77 4.09 26.09 -7.31
C ASN A 77 3.85 24.65 -7.82
N ASP A 78 3.14 24.52 -8.95
CA ASP A 78 2.77 23.26 -9.55
C ASP A 78 3.98 22.31 -9.77
N LEU A 79 5.15 22.84 -10.11
CA LEU A 79 6.35 22.05 -10.37
C LEU A 79 6.98 21.49 -9.08
N GLN A 80 6.95 22.29 -8.01
CA GLN A 80 7.37 21.83 -6.67
C GLN A 80 6.40 20.79 -6.15
N LEU A 81 5.09 20.95 -6.36
CA LEU A 81 4.06 19.97 -6.00
C LEU A 81 4.22 18.66 -6.78
N GLU A 82 4.54 18.69 -8.08
CA GLU A 82 4.83 17.49 -8.87
C GLU A 82 6.09 16.77 -8.36
N ALA A 83 7.14 17.51 -7.99
CA ALA A 83 8.33 16.92 -7.37
C ALA A 83 8.03 16.32 -5.99
N TYR A 84 7.24 16.99 -5.18
CA TYR A 84 6.78 16.48 -3.88
C TYR A 84 5.99 15.17 -4.04
N LEU A 85 5.03 15.12 -4.98
CA LEU A 85 4.29 13.89 -5.24
C LEU A 85 5.22 12.72 -5.62
N HIS A 86 6.21 12.98 -6.47
CA HIS A 86 7.20 11.95 -6.82
C HIS A 86 7.99 11.49 -5.59
N HIS A 87 8.41 12.43 -4.75
CA HIS A 87 9.12 12.13 -3.49
C HIS A 87 8.28 11.26 -2.55
N VAL A 88 6.99 11.60 -2.37
CA VAL A 88 6.08 10.81 -1.53
C VAL A 88 5.88 9.40 -2.09
N MET A 89 5.62 9.28 -3.41
CA MET A 89 5.43 7.97 -4.05
C MET A 89 6.69 7.09 -3.96
N LEU A 90 7.87 7.69 -4.04
CA LEU A 90 9.14 6.99 -3.83
C LEU A 90 9.26 6.49 -2.38
N GLY A 91 8.92 7.32 -1.40
CA GLY A 91 8.89 6.93 0.02
C GLY A 91 7.95 5.76 0.30
N LEU A 92 6.73 5.80 -0.26
CA LEU A 92 5.74 4.71 -0.14
C LEU A 92 6.27 3.40 -0.76
N TYR A 93 6.96 3.48 -1.90
CA TYR A 93 7.62 2.33 -2.52
C TYR A 93 8.74 1.77 -1.63
N GLU A 94 9.62 2.62 -1.13
CA GLU A 94 10.75 2.23 -0.28
C GLU A 94 10.25 1.54 1.00
N THR A 95 9.21 2.10 1.63
CA THR A 95 8.56 1.52 2.81
C THR A 95 8.00 0.12 2.52
N GLU A 96 7.24 -0.04 1.43
CA GLU A 96 6.67 -1.34 1.08
C GLU A 96 7.77 -2.39 0.81
N VAL A 97 8.81 -2.03 0.07
CA VAL A 97 9.94 -2.94 -0.20
C VAL A 97 10.66 -3.31 1.10
N GLU A 98 10.83 -2.38 2.03
CA GLU A 98 11.47 -2.65 3.32
C GLU A 98 10.63 -3.61 4.17
N VAL A 99 9.30 -3.48 4.18
CA VAL A 99 8.40 -4.44 4.86
C VAL A 99 8.59 -5.84 4.28
N TYR A 100 8.55 -6.00 2.96
CA TYR A 100 8.78 -7.31 2.33
C TYR A 100 10.17 -7.87 2.66
N ASN A 101 11.20 -7.04 2.72
CA ASN A 101 12.54 -7.45 3.10
C ASN A 101 12.64 -7.88 4.58
N THR A 102 11.90 -7.23 5.47
CA THR A 102 11.84 -7.56 6.90
C THR A 102 11.04 -8.85 7.16
N LEU A 103 9.97 -9.07 6.38
CA LEU A 103 9.05 -10.20 6.54
C LEU A 103 9.34 -11.36 5.56
N LYS A 104 10.59 -11.59 5.18
CA LYS A 104 10.98 -12.63 4.21
C LYS A 104 10.42 -14.02 4.55
N ASP A 105 10.44 -14.39 5.82
CA ASP A 105 9.99 -15.70 6.30
C ASP A 105 8.47 -15.88 6.23
N SER A 106 7.71 -14.78 6.14
CA SER A 106 6.24 -14.79 6.07
C SER A 106 5.73 -14.74 4.63
N GLN A 107 6.61 -14.49 3.66
CA GLN A 107 6.24 -14.38 2.25
C GLN A 107 5.72 -15.71 1.69
N GLY A 108 4.58 -15.63 1.00
CA GLY A 108 3.90 -16.79 0.44
C GLY A 108 3.08 -17.58 1.46
N ASN A 109 3.06 -17.11 2.70
CA ASN A 109 2.28 -17.68 3.78
C ASN A 109 1.31 -16.67 4.38
N ASP A 110 1.78 -15.57 4.94
CA ASP A 110 0.96 -14.55 5.61
C ASP A 110 0.85 -13.28 4.77
N ILE A 111 1.83 -13.06 3.90
CA ILE A 111 1.87 -11.98 2.94
C ILE A 111 2.24 -12.52 1.55
N PRO A 112 1.92 -11.84 0.44
CA PRO A 112 2.36 -12.26 -0.89
C PRO A 112 3.89 -12.35 -0.98
N ARG A 113 4.41 -13.11 -1.94
CA ARG A 113 5.85 -13.08 -2.25
C ARG A 113 6.18 -11.83 -3.07
N LEU A 114 7.26 -11.16 -2.71
CA LEU A 114 7.88 -10.16 -3.56
C LEU A 114 8.83 -10.87 -4.54
N PHE A 115 8.48 -10.87 -5.81
CA PHE A 115 9.29 -11.51 -6.85
C PHE A 115 10.40 -10.61 -7.35
N ALA A 116 10.10 -9.31 -7.55
CA ALA A 116 11.06 -8.33 -8.02
C ALA A 116 10.64 -6.90 -7.69
N CYS A 117 11.62 -6.03 -7.53
CA CYS A 117 11.48 -4.59 -7.67
C CYS A 117 11.68 -4.23 -9.14
N VAL A 118 10.84 -3.37 -9.68
CA VAL A 118 10.87 -2.96 -11.09
C VAL A 118 10.87 -1.45 -11.19
N THR A 119 11.34 -0.94 -12.32
CA THR A 119 11.23 0.46 -12.69
C THR A 119 10.64 0.56 -14.09
N VAL A 120 9.58 1.34 -14.23
CA VAL A 120 9.01 1.65 -15.54
C VAL A 120 9.61 2.98 -15.97
N PRO A 121 10.45 3.00 -17.02
CA PRO A 121 11.06 4.23 -17.48
C PRO A 121 10.01 5.15 -18.11
N HIS A 122 10.11 6.43 -17.82
CA HIS A 122 9.28 7.43 -18.49
C HIS A 122 9.75 7.56 -19.94
N SER A 123 8.86 7.40 -20.90
CA SER A 123 9.14 7.21 -22.34
C SER A 123 9.55 8.48 -23.09
N THR A 124 10.61 9.17 -22.70
CA THR A 124 11.25 10.20 -23.51
C THR A 124 12.60 9.70 -23.97
N CYS A 125 12.83 9.71 -25.30
CA CYS A 125 13.91 9.00 -25.99
C CYS A 125 15.35 9.39 -25.64
N GLU A 126 15.60 10.34 -24.79
CA GLU A 126 16.95 10.79 -24.41
C GLU A 126 17.02 11.24 -22.95
N GLN A 127 16.67 10.36 -22.01
CA GLN A 127 16.79 10.70 -20.60
C GLN A 127 18.25 10.56 -20.15
N THR A 128 18.81 11.66 -19.67
CA THR A 128 20.07 11.61 -18.91
C THR A 128 19.77 11.03 -17.52
N ILE A 129 20.74 10.30 -16.93
CA ILE A 129 20.62 9.70 -15.59
C ILE A 129 20.07 10.67 -14.52
N PRO A 130 20.42 11.98 -14.51
CA PRO A 130 19.86 12.92 -13.55
C PRO A 130 18.34 13.13 -13.65
N VAL A 131 17.72 12.92 -14.80
CA VAL A 131 16.28 13.12 -15.00
C VAL A 131 15.48 11.90 -14.60
N SER A 132 15.95 10.70 -14.95
CA SER A 132 15.24 9.43 -14.73
C SER A 132 14.85 9.23 -13.26
N GLN A 133 15.68 9.60 -12.31
CA GLN A 133 15.42 9.47 -10.88
C GLN A 133 14.23 10.30 -10.36
N TYR A 134 13.72 11.27 -11.15
CA TYR A 134 12.59 12.14 -10.79
C TYR A 134 11.33 11.87 -11.61
N VAL A 135 11.39 10.98 -12.60
CA VAL A 135 10.28 10.68 -13.51
C VAL A 135 9.98 9.20 -13.67
N ASP A 136 10.97 8.33 -13.47
CA ASP A 136 10.77 6.88 -13.57
C ASP A 136 9.87 6.38 -12.46
N VAL A 137 8.98 5.44 -12.79
CA VAL A 137 7.98 4.93 -11.87
C VAL A 137 8.48 3.64 -11.23
N PRO A 138 8.79 3.63 -9.93
CA PRO A 138 9.15 2.40 -9.23
C PRO A 138 7.92 1.54 -8.99
N GLY A 139 8.15 0.24 -8.86
CA GLY A 139 7.10 -0.71 -8.58
C GLY A 139 7.57 -2.06 -8.07
N THR A 140 6.62 -2.89 -7.69
CA THR A 140 6.86 -4.24 -7.20
C THR A 140 6.08 -5.25 -8.03
N LEU A 141 6.70 -6.42 -8.27
CA LEU A 141 6.02 -7.61 -8.78
C LEU A 141 5.75 -8.54 -7.61
N LEU A 142 4.47 -8.78 -7.34
CA LEU A 142 4.00 -9.55 -6.20
C LEU A 142 3.26 -10.80 -6.65
N GLN A 143 3.24 -11.81 -5.77
CA GLN A 143 2.41 -12.98 -5.93
C GLN A 143 0.93 -12.58 -6.06
N TYR A 144 0.26 -13.09 -7.08
CA TYR A 144 -1.19 -12.98 -7.17
C TYR A 144 -1.84 -14.03 -6.24
N ILE A 145 -2.55 -13.56 -5.22
CA ILE A 145 -3.33 -14.42 -4.33
C ILE A 145 -4.75 -14.55 -4.89
N VAL A 146 -5.11 -15.75 -5.30
CA VAL A 146 -6.49 -16.03 -5.75
C VAL A 146 -7.39 -16.03 -4.53
N GLY A 147 -8.29 -15.07 -4.45
CA GLY A 147 -9.15 -14.88 -3.28
C GLY A 147 -10.07 -13.68 -3.45
N VAL A 148 -10.75 -13.35 -2.36
CA VAL A 148 -11.65 -12.21 -2.25
C VAL A 148 -11.18 -11.28 -1.14
N SER A 149 -11.65 -10.03 -1.12
CA SER A 149 -11.40 -9.15 0.00
C SER A 149 -11.99 -9.74 1.29
N LEU A 150 -11.30 -9.56 2.42
CA LEU A 150 -11.86 -9.90 3.74
C LEU A 150 -13.16 -9.13 4.02
N SER A 151 -13.37 -7.98 3.38
CA SER A 151 -14.65 -7.25 3.45
C SER A 151 -15.84 -8.05 2.92
N ASP A 152 -15.58 -9.01 2.03
CA ASP A 152 -16.62 -9.81 1.36
C ASP A 152 -16.80 -11.20 1.99
N THR A 153 -16.23 -11.42 3.20
CA THR A 153 -16.23 -12.71 3.90
C THR A 153 -17.64 -13.30 4.02
N ALA A 154 -18.64 -12.49 4.33
CA ALA A 154 -20.01 -12.95 4.52
C ALA A 154 -20.63 -13.58 3.26
N MET A 155 -20.18 -13.18 2.07
CA MET A 155 -20.66 -13.73 0.80
C MET A 155 -19.91 -15.01 0.37
N HIS A 156 -18.71 -15.24 0.93
CA HIS A 156 -17.78 -16.25 0.41
C HIS A 156 -17.39 -17.34 1.41
N ALA A 157 -17.59 -17.11 2.72
CA ALA A 157 -17.25 -18.06 3.77
C ALA A 157 -18.46 -18.38 4.68
N PRO A 158 -18.63 -19.63 5.08
CA PRO A 158 -19.64 -20.03 6.07
C PRO A 158 -19.41 -19.31 7.41
N MET A 159 -20.50 -19.00 8.12
CA MET A 159 -20.44 -18.27 9.40
C MET A 159 -19.56 -18.98 10.44
N GLU A 160 -19.54 -20.30 10.42
CA GLU A 160 -18.73 -21.11 11.31
C GLU A 160 -17.21 -20.87 11.16
N CYS A 161 -16.78 -20.35 10.01
CA CYS A 161 -15.38 -20.06 9.73
C CYS A 161 -14.96 -18.62 10.10
N TRP A 162 -15.91 -17.71 10.35
CA TRP A 162 -15.61 -16.29 10.50
C TRP A 162 -14.67 -16.01 11.68
N GLN A 163 -14.89 -16.67 12.81
CA GLN A 163 -14.03 -16.54 13.99
C GLN A 163 -12.57 -16.90 13.67
N SER A 164 -12.34 -18.04 13.05
CA SER A 164 -10.99 -18.49 12.69
C SER A 164 -10.33 -17.60 11.63
N ILE A 165 -11.11 -17.03 10.71
CA ILE A 165 -10.61 -16.07 9.71
C ILE A 165 -10.14 -14.78 10.39
N CYS A 166 -10.89 -14.25 11.35
CA CYS A 166 -10.49 -13.07 12.11
C CYS A 166 -9.26 -13.34 12.98
N GLU A 167 -9.22 -14.49 13.65
CA GLU A 167 -8.06 -14.88 14.46
C GLU A 167 -6.79 -14.99 13.60
N ASP A 168 -6.90 -15.52 12.37
CA ASP A 168 -5.77 -15.58 11.44
C ASP A 168 -5.30 -14.18 11.00
N ALA A 169 -6.22 -13.28 10.72
CA ALA A 169 -5.89 -11.89 10.36
C ALA A 169 -5.21 -11.15 11.52
N ILE A 170 -5.72 -11.28 12.76
CA ILE A 170 -5.12 -10.69 13.97
C ILE A 170 -3.73 -11.30 14.23
N ARG A 171 -3.57 -12.61 14.06
CA ARG A 171 -2.27 -13.27 14.18
C ARG A 171 -1.22 -12.66 13.23
N ILE A 172 -1.61 -12.31 12.00
CA ILE A 172 -0.71 -11.66 11.03
C ILE A 172 -0.32 -10.25 11.52
N ILE A 173 -1.27 -9.47 12.06
CA ILE A 173 -0.97 -8.16 12.65
C ILE A 173 0.06 -8.29 13.78
N HIS A 174 -0.12 -9.25 14.68
CA HIS A 174 0.84 -9.49 15.76
C HIS A 174 2.22 -9.87 15.22
N LEU A 175 2.27 -10.77 14.23
CA LEU A 175 3.52 -11.18 13.59
C LEU A 175 4.28 -9.97 13.00
N ILE A 176 3.58 -9.06 12.35
CA ILE A 176 4.14 -7.83 11.77
C ILE A 176 4.62 -6.90 12.90
N GLY A 177 3.80 -6.72 13.93
CA GLY A 177 4.13 -5.91 15.09
C GLY A 177 5.33 -6.41 15.89
N ASP A 178 5.51 -7.74 16.01
CA ASP A 178 6.67 -8.36 16.66
C ASP A 178 7.98 -8.11 15.91
N ARG A 179 7.90 -7.81 14.60
CA ARG A 179 9.05 -7.38 13.79
C ARG A 179 9.31 -5.88 13.84
N GLY A 180 8.60 -5.16 14.74
CA GLY A 180 8.75 -3.72 14.91
C GLY A 180 8.19 -2.91 13.74
N ILE A 181 7.13 -3.41 13.11
CA ILE A 181 6.40 -2.73 12.03
C ILE A 181 5.00 -2.40 12.55
N LEU A 182 4.52 -1.21 12.25
CA LEU A 182 3.16 -0.74 12.47
C LEU A 182 2.54 -0.36 11.13
N ASN A 183 1.37 -0.90 10.79
CA ASN A 183 0.66 -0.57 9.56
C ASN A 183 -0.50 0.37 9.86
N GLU A 184 -0.44 1.60 9.37
CA GLU A 184 -1.52 2.60 9.56
C GLU A 184 -2.77 2.33 8.72
N ASP A 185 -2.68 1.48 7.70
CA ASP A 185 -3.80 1.18 6.81
C ASP A 185 -4.34 -0.25 6.97
N VAL A 186 -4.35 -0.77 8.21
CA VAL A 186 -5.00 -2.06 8.51
C VAL A 186 -6.51 -1.92 8.30
N LYS A 187 -7.01 -2.58 7.25
CA LYS A 187 -8.43 -2.59 6.86
C LYS A 187 -8.77 -3.94 6.21
N PRO A 188 -10.02 -4.42 6.31
CA PRO A 188 -10.43 -5.69 5.68
C PRO A 188 -10.17 -5.74 4.17
N ARG A 189 -10.24 -4.61 3.46
CA ARG A 189 -9.92 -4.53 2.01
C ARG A 189 -8.45 -4.82 1.71
N ASN A 190 -7.56 -4.61 2.69
CA ASN A 190 -6.12 -4.90 2.59
C ASN A 190 -5.76 -6.29 3.10
N CYS A 191 -6.78 -7.16 3.25
CA CYS A 191 -6.64 -8.58 3.52
C CYS A 191 -7.35 -9.39 2.43
N VAL A 192 -6.67 -10.39 1.89
CA VAL A 192 -7.22 -11.32 0.90
C VAL A 192 -7.54 -12.63 1.57
N LEU A 193 -8.80 -13.06 1.50
CA LEU A 193 -9.28 -14.35 1.96
C LEU A 193 -9.10 -15.38 0.85
N HIS A 194 -8.16 -16.28 1.00
CA HIS A 194 -7.87 -17.39 0.10
C HIS A 194 -8.56 -18.66 0.58
N LYS A 195 -9.25 -19.36 -0.32
CA LYS A 195 -9.84 -20.67 -0.03
C LYS A 195 -8.86 -21.78 -0.40
N ASN A 196 -8.48 -22.58 0.58
CA ASN A 196 -7.60 -23.73 0.40
C ASN A 196 -8.29 -24.91 -0.30
N MET A 197 -7.51 -25.88 -0.79
CA MET A 197 -8.04 -27.09 -1.44
C MET A 197 -8.83 -28.00 -0.50
N ASP A 198 -8.56 -27.96 0.80
CA ASP A 198 -9.26 -28.69 1.86
C ASP A 198 -10.53 -28.00 2.39
N ASN A 199 -11.01 -26.98 1.66
CA ASN A 199 -12.10 -26.08 2.01
C ASN A 199 -11.86 -25.21 3.25
N GLY A 200 -10.65 -25.14 3.77
CA GLY A 200 -10.24 -24.15 4.76
C GLY A 200 -10.05 -22.76 4.17
N PHE A 201 -9.88 -21.78 5.04
CA PHE A 201 -9.62 -20.41 4.65
C PHE A 201 -8.29 -19.95 5.22
N LYS A 202 -7.61 -19.06 4.51
CA LYS A 202 -6.36 -18.44 4.91
C LYS A 202 -6.36 -16.97 4.53
N VAL A 203 -5.86 -16.13 5.44
CA VAL A 203 -5.74 -14.69 5.21
C VAL A 203 -4.33 -14.38 4.71
N PHE A 204 -4.26 -13.47 3.75
CA PHE A 204 -3.02 -12.80 3.33
C PHE A 204 -3.20 -11.30 3.52
N MET A 205 -2.29 -10.66 4.25
CA MET A 205 -2.26 -9.21 4.35
C MET A 205 -1.49 -8.62 3.17
N ILE A 206 -2.01 -7.55 2.61
CA ILE A 206 -1.44 -6.82 1.46
C ILE A 206 -1.38 -5.34 1.76
N ASP A 207 -0.63 -4.59 0.95
CA ASP A 207 -0.51 -3.13 1.03
C ASP A 207 0.20 -2.63 2.29
N PHE A 208 1.50 -2.43 2.17
CA PHE A 208 2.37 -2.03 3.27
C PHE A 208 3.01 -0.64 3.06
N ALA A 209 2.50 0.13 2.11
CA ALA A 209 3.07 1.42 1.78
C ALA A 209 2.97 2.45 2.92
N LEU A 210 1.98 2.30 3.81
CA LEU A 210 1.76 3.16 4.97
C LEU A 210 2.21 2.48 6.28
N CYS A 211 3.38 1.84 6.25
CA CYS A 211 3.98 1.25 7.44
C CYS A 211 5.04 2.16 8.06
N HIS A 212 5.20 2.05 9.37
CA HIS A 212 6.27 2.67 10.15
C HIS A 212 7.13 1.61 10.82
N PHE A 213 8.40 1.92 11.00
CA PHE A 213 9.34 1.01 11.64
C PHE A 213 9.75 1.55 13.00
N ARG A 214 9.82 0.66 14.00
CA ARG A 214 10.26 1.01 15.36
C ARG A 214 11.62 1.71 15.39
N LYS A 215 12.52 1.37 14.46
CA LYS A 215 13.85 1.99 14.34
C LYS A 215 13.83 3.49 14.03
N GLU A 216 12.72 4.02 13.52
CA GLU A 216 12.52 5.43 13.20
C GLU A 216 12.29 6.27 14.48
N TYR A 217 11.97 5.63 15.59
CA TYR A 217 11.65 6.27 16.85
C TYR A 217 12.85 6.16 17.79
N GLN A 218 13.35 7.32 18.26
CA GLN A 218 14.48 7.39 19.18
C GLN A 218 14.14 6.83 20.57
N ASP A 219 12.90 6.97 21.01
CA ASP A 219 12.39 6.48 22.28
C ASP A 219 11.35 5.37 22.08
N GLY A 220 11.56 4.25 22.77
CA GLY A 220 10.60 3.15 22.80
C GLY A 220 9.23 3.55 23.38
N THR A 221 9.16 4.61 24.18
CA THR A 221 7.92 5.13 24.74
C THR A 221 7.04 5.78 23.67
N ASP A 222 7.63 6.51 22.74
CA ASP A 222 6.89 7.17 21.65
C ASP A 222 6.37 6.12 20.67
N TRP A 223 7.15 5.10 20.34
CA TRP A 223 6.69 3.95 19.59
C TRP A 223 5.48 3.25 20.22
N MET A 224 5.52 3.00 21.52
CA MET A 224 4.41 2.36 22.25
C MET A 224 3.15 3.21 22.29
N LYS A 225 3.29 4.53 22.44
CA LYS A 225 2.15 5.45 22.34
C LYS A 225 1.52 5.42 20.96
N TRP A 226 2.35 5.52 19.93
CA TRP A 226 1.89 5.50 18.55
C TRP A 226 1.16 4.19 18.25
N LYS A 227 1.75 3.06 18.59
CA LYS A 227 1.12 1.75 18.43
C LYS A 227 -0.22 1.63 19.17
N ALA A 228 -0.33 2.20 20.36
CA ALA A 228 -1.57 2.21 21.14
C ALA A 228 -2.64 3.15 20.53
N MET A 229 -2.25 4.23 19.86
CA MET A 229 -3.17 5.14 19.18
C MET A 229 -3.73 4.51 17.90
N GLU A 230 -2.90 3.80 17.17
CA GLU A 230 -3.27 3.17 15.90
C GLU A 230 -4.20 1.97 16.07
N ASP A 231 -4.10 1.23 17.17
CA ASP A 231 -4.96 0.08 17.54
C ASP A 231 -5.36 -0.78 16.33
N GLU A 232 -4.34 -1.33 15.65
CA GLU A 232 -4.47 -2.10 14.40
C GLU A 232 -5.52 -3.22 14.51
N GLU A 233 -5.61 -3.87 15.68
CA GLU A 233 -6.55 -4.97 15.93
C GLU A 233 -8.00 -4.46 15.98
N ALA A 234 -8.25 -3.35 16.69
CA ALA A 234 -9.60 -2.78 16.79
C ALA A 234 -10.09 -2.26 15.43
N ARG A 235 -9.20 -1.71 14.60
CA ARG A 235 -9.54 -1.30 13.23
C ARG A 235 -10.05 -2.47 12.39
N LEU A 236 -9.39 -3.62 12.48
CA LEU A 236 -9.80 -4.81 11.78
C LEU A 236 -11.09 -5.41 12.37
N ASP A 237 -11.16 -5.58 13.70
CA ASP A 237 -12.30 -6.18 14.40
C ASP A 237 -13.59 -5.36 14.26
N MET A 238 -13.51 -4.04 14.44
CA MET A 238 -14.68 -3.16 14.25
C MET A 238 -15.20 -3.20 12.82
N SER A 239 -14.32 -3.16 11.84
CA SER A 239 -14.71 -3.23 10.43
C SER A 239 -15.35 -4.58 10.07
N CYS A 240 -14.84 -5.67 10.60
CA CYS A 240 -15.43 -6.99 10.46
C CYS A 240 -16.83 -7.05 11.13
N LYS A 241 -16.94 -6.59 12.38
CA LYS A 241 -18.23 -6.60 13.12
C LYS A 241 -19.29 -5.72 12.45
N VAL A 242 -18.94 -4.58 11.88
CA VAL A 242 -19.87 -3.70 11.17
C VAL A 242 -20.39 -4.39 9.90
N THR A 243 -19.48 -4.96 9.10
CA THR A 243 -19.85 -5.70 7.88
C THR A 243 -20.76 -6.89 8.20
N TRP A 244 -20.45 -7.65 9.24
CA TRP A 244 -21.25 -8.82 9.63
C TRP A 244 -22.60 -8.43 10.25
N ARG A 245 -22.70 -7.34 11.00
CA ARG A 245 -23.99 -6.87 11.57
C ARG A 245 -24.95 -6.40 10.48
N VAL A 246 -24.46 -5.79 9.42
CA VAL A 246 -25.31 -5.38 8.29
C VAL A 246 -25.91 -6.63 7.60
N ASP A 247 -25.13 -7.67 7.38
CA ASP A 247 -25.62 -8.90 6.75
C ASP A 247 -26.56 -9.70 7.65
N LEU A 248 -26.32 -9.75 8.97
CA LEU A 248 -27.25 -10.37 9.92
C LEU A 248 -28.62 -9.67 9.96
N SER A 249 -28.65 -8.36 9.77
CA SER A 249 -29.92 -7.63 9.69
C SER A 249 -30.74 -7.94 8.42
N ILE A 250 -30.05 -8.33 7.34
CA ILE A 250 -30.69 -8.76 6.07
C ILE A 250 -31.25 -10.18 6.20
N ILE A 251 -30.57 -11.07 6.93
CA ILE A 251 -30.99 -12.46 7.14
C ILE A 251 -32.20 -12.52 8.07
N ASP A 252 -32.27 -11.69 9.10
CA ASP A 252 -33.38 -11.69 10.07
C ASP A 252 -34.72 -11.19 9.47
N CYS A 253 -34.67 -10.38 8.41
CA CYS A 253 -35.89 -9.92 7.73
C CYS A 253 -36.52 -10.95 6.77
N SER A 254 -35.81 -12.00 6.39
CA SER A 254 -36.32 -13.00 5.42
C SER A 254 -36.97 -14.23 6.03
N ILE A 255 -36.84 -14.46 7.35
CA ILE A 255 -37.34 -15.67 8.02
C ILE A 255 -38.73 -15.49 8.65
N TYR A 256 -39.24 -14.24 8.73
CA TYR A 256 -40.55 -13.96 9.40
C TYR A 256 -41.71 -13.59 8.46
N THR A 257 -41.64 -13.89 7.17
CA THR A 257 -42.77 -13.71 6.25
C THR A 257 -43.22 -15.00 5.59
N THR A 258 -43.47 -16.04 6.38
CA THR A 258 -44.32 -17.17 5.98
C THR A 258 -45.13 -17.66 7.19
N LYS A 259 -46.29 -17.02 7.37
CA LYS A 259 -47.51 -17.61 7.90
C LYS A 259 -48.71 -16.97 7.24
#